data_d49b85a633ecb10e94c1e7a84fe94e05
#
_entry.id   d49b85a633ecb10e94c1e7a84fe94e05
#
_cell.length_a   1.000
_cell.length_b   1.000
_cell.length_c   1.000
_cell.angle_alpha   90.00
_cell.angle_beta   90.00
_cell.angle_gamma   90.00
#
_symmetry.space_group_name_H-M   'P 1'
#
loop_
_entity.id
_entity.type
_entity.pdbx_description
1 polymer ?
#
loop_
_entity_poly.entity_id
_entity_poly.type
_entity_poly.pdbx_seq_one_letter_code
_entity_poly.pdbx_strand_id
1 'polypeptide(L)'
;MLSFTVRNSLVTRTPSELHRRVLVTGAAGRIGSYFAEHAREQYELRLMVQAMDDQASSLQLFGEVVIGDLGDLDRMKELCSGIDTVVHLAGNPDPSAPWSSLLPANIVGTYHIMVAAKAAGCRRLIYASSIHAVSGYPVDVQVKTNEPVNPGDLYGVTKCFGEALGRYMAEQEGLSCIALRIGSFQPLETAREPSAIGMLDTFVSQRDLHQLIQRCIDVEDVTFAILHGVSNNRFKRLDISDARVLVGYQPQDDLSQEQPAMKELNLNDTLMAHNVSGAGQESGLREDIGHGTGVSGAETP
;
A
#
# COMPACT_ATOMS: atom_id res chain seq x y z
N MET A 1 39.03 -23.11 18.54
CA MET A 1 38.29 -21.96 19.07
C MET A 1 38.55 -20.76 18.18
N LEU A 2 37.69 -20.46 17.25
CA LEU A 2 37.76 -19.29 16.39
C LEU A 2 36.72 -18.28 16.90
N SER A 3 37.21 -17.17 17.45
CA SER A 3 36.40 -16.06 17.94
C SER A 3 35.94 -15.20 16.76
N PHE A 4 34.64 -15.18 16.49
CA PHE A 4 34.03 -14.23 15.55
C PHE A 4 33.70 -12.94 16.29
N THR A 5 34.48 -11.91 16.05
CA THR A 5 34.15 -10.55 16.49
C THR A 5 33.21 -9.91 15.51
N VAL A 6 31.91 -9.83 15.87
CA VAL A 6 30.92 -9.03 15.13
C VAL A 6 31.21 -7.56 15.41
N ARG A 7 31.72 -6.83 14.41
CA ARG A 7 31.81 -5.38 14.48
C ARG A 7 30.43 -4.80 14.15
N ASN A 8 29.64 -4.43 15.15
CA ASN A 8 28.50 -3.56 15.05
C ASN A 8 28.98 -2.12 14.77
N SER A 9 29.11 -1.73 13.52
CA SER A 9 29.27 -0.31 13.16
C SER A 9 27.87 0.33 13.11
N LEU A 10 27.43 0.90 14.22
CA LEU A 10 26.35 1.88 14.24
C LEU A 10 26.86 3.12 13.47
N VAL A 11 26.59 3.19 12.19
CA VAL A 11 26.73 4.43 11.41
C VAL A 11 25.59 5.35 11.86
N THR A 12 25.90 6.26 12.76
CA THR A 12 25.00 7.39 13.09
C THR A 12 24.95 8.32 11.89
N ARG A 13 23.89 8.21 11.08
CA ARG A 13 23.62 9.15 9.99
C ARG A 13 23.27 10.51 10.58
N THR A 14 23.88 11.55 10.08
CA THR A 14 23.57 12.93 10.46
C THR A 14 22.19 13.36 9.90
N PRO A 15 21.43 14.23 10.57
CA PRO A 15 20.08 14.63 10.15
C PRO A 15 19.99 15.27 8.75
N SER A 16 21.08 15.75 8.17
CA SER A 16 21.14 16.35 6.82
C SER A 16 21.23 15.34 5.67
N GLU A 17 21.37 14.02 5.94
CA GLU A 17 21.53 12.99 4.89
C GLU A 17 20.24 12.22 4.59
N LEU A 18 19.07 12.63 5.11
CA LEU A 18 17.89 11.78 5.21
C LEU A 18 16.65 12.24 4.42
N HIS A 19 16.71 13.36 3.71
CA HIS A 19 15.56 13.72 2.87
C HIS A 19 15.73 13.11 1.47
N ARG A 20 15.08 11.92 1.27
CA ARG A 20 14.94 11.36 -0.06
C ARG A 20 14.13 12.31 -0.93
N ARG A 21 14.58 12.54 -2.17
CA ARG A 21 13.80 13.27 -3.16
C ARG A 21 12.79 12.33 -3.80
N VAL A 22 11.52 12.67 -3.70
CA VAL A 22 10.42 11.82 -4.16
C VAL A 22 9.60 12.56 -5.23
N LEU A 23 9.52 11.96 -6.42
CA LEU A 23 8.59 12.41 -7.45
C LEU A 23 7.24 11.73 -7.26
N VAL A 24 6.18 12.51 -7.08
CA VAL A 24 4.80 12.02 -7.01
C VAL A 24 4.09 12.41 -8.31
N THR A 25 3.76 11.44 -9.15
CA THR A 25 2.89 11.70 -10.31
C THR A 25 1.43 11.58 -9.90
N GLY A 26 0.55 12.38 -10.49
CA GLY A 26 -0.85 12.43 -10.06
C GLY A 26 -1.02 13.10 -8.69
N ALA A 27 -0.14 14.06 -8.37
CA ALA A 27 -0.09 14.72 -7.08
C ALA A 27 -1.38 15.47 -6.71
N ALA A 28 -2.14 15.97 -7.69
CA ALA A 28 -3.45 16.61 -7.45
C ALA A 28 -4.59 15.59 -7.25
N GLY A 29 -4.36 14.28 -7.39
CA GLY A 29 -5.36 13.25 -7.12
C GLY A 29 -5.60 13.03 -5.62
N ARG A 30 -6.66 12.27 -5.27
CA ARG A 30 -7.07 12.02 -3.87
C ARG A 30 -5.94 11.43 -3.01
N ILE A 31 -5.19 10.46 -3.53
CA ILE A 31 -4.07 9.83 -2.81
C ILE A 31 -2.87 10.77 -2.81
N GLY A 32 -2.56 11.37 -3.98
CA GLY A 32 -1.39 12.22 -4.16
C GLY A 32 -1.40 13.46 -3.29
N SER A 33 -2.53 14.16 -3.21
CA SER A 33 -2.67 15.37 -2.38
C SER A 33 -2.55 15.06 -0.89
N TYR A 34 -3.20 13.98 -0.42
CA TYR A 34 -3.07 13.54 0.95
C TYR A 34 -1.62 13.14 1.29
N PHE A 35 -0.96 12.40 0.39
CA PHE A 35 0.42 12.02 0.58
C PHE A 35 1.35 13.25 0.62
N ALA A 36 1.17 14.19 -0.30
CA ALA A 36 2.00 15.41 -0.34
C ALA A 36 1.91 16.21 0.95
N GLU A 37 0.70 16.42 1.46
CA GLU A 37 0.46 17.16 2.71
C GLU A 37 1.15 16.50 3.92
N HIS A 38 1.05 15.17 4.04
CA HIS A 38 1.51 14.46 5.25
C HIS A 38 2.95 13.96 5.16
N ALA A 39 3.58 13.96 3.97
CA ALA A 39 4.95 13.50 3.76
C ALA A 39 5.99 14.61 3.62
N ARG A 40 5.55 15.89 3.55
CA ARG A 40 6.40 17.07 3.26
C ARG A 40 7.55 17.28 4.25
N GLU A 41 7.42 16.80 5.49
CA GLU A 41 8.46 16.94 6.50
C GLU A 41 9.49 15.79 6.47
N GLN A 42 9.17 14.69 5.79
CA GLN A 42 10.02 13.50 5.71
C GLN A 42 10.78 13.41 4.39
N TYR A 43 10.22 13.98 3.32
CA TYR A 43 10.78 13.89 1.97
C TYR A 43 10.83 15.26 1.29
N GLU A 44 11.79 15.41 0.39
CA GLU A 44 11.82 16.52 -0.56
C GLU A 44 10.92 16.13 -1.75
N LEU A 45 9.74 16.75 -1.84
CA LEU A 45 8.71 16.35 -2.79
C LEU A 45 8.78 17.16 -4.09
N ARG A 46 8.78 16.45 -5.23
CA ARG A 46 8.45 16.98 -6.55
C ARG A 46 7.07 16.45 -6.93
N LEU A 47 6.11 17.35 -7.12
CA LEU A 47 4.69 17.07 -7.25
C LEU A 47 4.25 17.31 -8.69
N MET A 48 4.15 16.24 -9.48
CA MET A 48 3.76 16.35 -10.87
C MET A 48 2.24 16.41 -11.03
N VAL A 49 1.79 17.46 -11.69
CA VAL A 49 0.40 17.72 -12.08
C VAL A 49 0.30 17.84 -13.60
N GLN A 50 -0.90 17.66 -14.15
CA GLN A 50 -1.13 17.78 -15.60
C GLN A 50 -1.29 19.24 -16.03
N ALA A 51 -1.89 20.06 -15.18
CA ALA A 51 -2.07 21.50 -15.39
C ALA A 51 -2.06 22.24 -14.06
N MET A 52 -1.80 23.54 -14.09
CA MET A 52 -1.95 24.41 -12.92
C MET A 52 -3.41 24.88 -12.80
N ASP A 53 -4.06 24.40 -11.79
CA ASP A 53 -5.40 24.83 -11.34
C ASP A 53 -5.32 25.21 -9.85
N ASP A 54 -6.45 25.52 -9.22
CA ASP A 54 -6.50 25.91 -7.81
C ASP A 54 -6.02 24.77 -6.89
N GLN A 55 -6.34 23.52 -7.23
CA GLN A 55 -5.90 22.36 -6.47
C GLN A 55 -4.38 22.15 -6.60
N ALA A 56 -3.85 22.22 -7.83
CA ALA A 56 -2.41 22.14 -8.06
C ALA A 56 -1.66 23.29 -7.38
N SER A 57 -2.24 24.49 -7.37
CA SER A 57 -1.63 25.66 -6.72
C SER A 57 -1.51 25.47 -5.20
N SER A 58 -2.47 24.82 -4.55
CA SER A 58 -2.41 24.52 -3.12
C SER A 58 -1.27 23.56 -2.74
N LEU A 59 -0.83 22.70 -3.67
CA LEU A 59 0.27 21.76 -3.46
C LEU A 59 1.64 22.43 -3.32
N GLN A 60 1.78 23.70 -3.75
CA GLN A 60 3.03 24.47 -3.59
C GLN A 60 3.43 24.64 -2.10
N LEU A 61 2.49 24.47 -1.19
CA LEU A 61 2.75 24.44 0.27
C LEU A 61 3.49 23.18 0.72
N PHE A 62 3.51 22.14 -0.10
CA PHE A 62 4.00 20.81 0.28
C PHE A 62 5.26 20.38 -0.49
N GLY A 63 5.57 21.01 -1.62
CA GLY A 63 6.74 20.67 -2.42
C GLY A 63 6.85 21.45 -3.74
N GLU A 64 7.82 21.06 -4.58
CA GLU A 64 8.05 21.62 -5.91
C GLU A 64 6.93 21.12 -6.86
N VAL A 65 6.02 21.99 -7.27
CA VAL A 65 4.97 21.63 -8.24
C VAL A 65 5.50 21.78 -9.66
N VAL A 66 5.38 20.72 -10.47
CA VAL A 66 5.85 20.66 -11.84
C VAL A 66 4.74 20.18 -12.78
N ILE A 67 4.70 20.74 -13.99
CA ILE A 67 3.77 20.28 -15.03
C ILE A 67 4.44 19.18 -15.85
N GLY A 68 3.70 18.08 -16.08
CA GLY A 68 4.14 16.98 -16.92
C GLY A 68 2.98 16.21 -17.52
N ASP A 69 3.20 15.70 -18.73
CA ASP A 69 2.31 14.77 -19.41
C ASP A 69 3.00 13.40 -19.48
N LEU A 70 2.34 12.36 -19.02
CA LEU A 70 2.84 10.97 -19.09
C LEU A 70 3.09 10.51 -20.55
N GLY A 71 2.44 11.14 -21.53
CA GLY A 71 2.69 10.91 -22.95
C GLY A 71 4.06 11.41 -23.44
N ASP A 72 4.68 12.33 -22.72
CA ASP A 72 5.98 12.92 -23.07
C ASP A 72 7.13 12.23 -22.30
N LEU A 73 7.78 11.26 -22.96
CA LEU A 73 8.88 10.50 -22.36
C LEU A 73 10.07 11.36 -21.97
N ASP A 74 10.42 12.36 -22.80
CA ASP A 74 11.60 13.19 -22.53
C ASP A 74 11.32 14.10 -21.34
N ARG A 75 10.12 14.64 -21.26
CA ARG A 75 9.68 15.38 -20.06
C ARG A 75 9.71 14.49 -18.80
N MET A 76 9.29 13.24 -18.90
CA MET A 76 9.37 12.31 -17.75
C MET A 76 10.81 12.07 -17.30
N LYS A 77 11.75 11.92 -18.24
CA LYS A 77 13.19 11.80 -17.91
C LYS A 77 13.73 13.04 -17.19
N GLU A 78 13.38 14.24 -17.65
CA GLU A 78 13.74 15.49 -16.97
C GLU A 78 13.20 15.52 -15.54
N LEU A 79 11.92 15.20 -15.35
CA LEU A 79 11.27 15.22 -14.05
C LEU A 79 11.80 14.14 -13.07
N CYS A 80 12.32 13.04 -13.58
CA CYS A 80 12.99 12.01 -12.78
C CYS A 80 14.43 12.36 -12.42
N SER A 81 15.02 13.40 -13.02
CA SER A 81 16.41 13.77 -12.75
C SER A 81 16.61 14.16 -11.28
N GLY A 82 17.58 13.52 -10.62
CA GLY A 82 17.92 13.74 -9.21
C GLY A 82 16.88 13.20 -8.22
N ILE A 83 15.96 12.37 -8.66
CA ILE A 83 14.94 11.71 -7.82
C ILE A 83 15.46 10.37 -7.29
N ASP A 84 15.29 10.11 -6.01
CA ASP A 84 15.55 8.80 -5.40
C ASP A 84 14.42 7.80 -5.70
N THR A 85 13.18 8.21 -5.42
CA THR A 85 12.01 7.33 -5.54
C THR A 85 10.88 8.02 -6.31
N VAL A 86 10.28 7.30 -7.24
CA VAL A 86 9.05 7.71 -7.92
C VAL A 86 7.84 7.03 -7.28
N VAL A 87 6.85 7.81 -6.86
CA VAL A 87 5.52 7.33 -6.44
C VAL A 87 4.55 7.62 -7.59
N HIS A 88 4.26 6.58 -8.38
CA HIS A 88 3.45 6.71 -9.59
C HIS A 88 1.98 6.44 -9.31
N LEU A 89 1.23 7.53 -9.08
CA LEU A 89 -0.22 7.51 -8.81
C LEU A 89 -1.06 8.00 -10.01
N ALA A 90 -0.43 8.64 -11.00
CA ALA A 90 -1.11 9.13 -12.18
C ALA A 90 -1.67 7.98 -13.04
N GLY A 91 -2.83 8.19 -13.59
CA GLY A 91 -3.54 7.24 -14.45
C GLY A 91 -5.04 7.50 -14.40
N ASN A 92 -5.78 6.85 -15.28
CA ASN A 92 -7.24 6.86 -15.22
C ASN A 92 -7.70 5.77 -14.23
N PRO A 93 -8.38 6.13 -13.11
CA PRO A 93 -8.77 5.18 -12.07
C PRO A 93 -10.17 4.58 -12.28
N ASP A 94 -10.87 4.94 -13.36
CA ASP A 94 -12.26 4.54 -13.59
C ASP A 94 -12.34 3.11 -14.19
N PRO A 95 -12.93 2.13 -13.46
CA PRO A 95 -13.10 0.77 -13.99
C PRO A 95 -14.01 0.69 -15.23
N SER A 96 -14.83 1.72 -15.47
CA SER A 96 -15.72 1.81 -16.63
C SER A 96 -15.10 2.55 -17.81
N ALA A 97 -13.85 3.03 -17.67
CA ALA A 97 -13.20 3.82 -18.71
C ALA A 97 -12.99 3.01 -20.00
N PRO A 98 -13.22 3.63 -21.18
CA PRO A 98 -12.97 2.99 -22.46
C PRO A 98 -11.48 2.81 -22.71
N TRP A 99 -11.12 1.84 -23.55
CA TRP A 99 -9.73 1.56 -23.94
C TRP A 99 -8.98 2.80 -24.45
N SER A 100 -9.65 3.65 -25.22
CA SER A 100 -9.07 4.88 -25.76
C SER A 100 -8.56 5.86 -24.68
N SER A 101 -9.13 5.79 -23.48
CA SER A 101 -8.70 6.57 -22.32
C SER A 101 -7.67 5.83 -21.45
N LEU A 102 -7.83 4.52 -21.32
CA LEU A 102 -6.90 3.67 -20.52
C LEU A 102 -5.54 3.53 -21.20
N LEU A 103 -5.50 3.36 -22.53
CA LEU A 103 -4.26 3.12 -23.27
C LEU A 103 -3.22 4.22 -23.06
N PRO A 104 -3.51 5.51 -23.32
CA PRO A 104 -2.51 6.56 -23.16
C PRO A 104 -2.07 6.76 -21.72
N ALA A 105 -2.99 6.73 -20.75
CA ALA A 105 -2.69 7.03 -19.36
C ALA A 105 -2.07 5.83 -18.62
N ASN A 106 -2.71 4.66 -18.71
CA ASN A 106 -2.36 3.51 -17.87
C ASN A 106 -1.33 2.56 -18.49
N ILE A 107 -1.23 2.54 -19.82
CA ILE A 107 -0.25 1.68 -20.52
C ILE A 107 0.95 2.52 -20.94
N VAL A 108 0.75 3.47 -21.85
CA VAL A 108 1.86 4.29 -22.39
C VAL A 108 2.50 5.13 -21.28
N GLY A 109 1.69 5.79 -20.47
CA GLY A 109 2.18 6.59 -19.34
C GLY A 109 2.94 5.79 -18.31
N THR A 110 2.46 4.58 -17.95
CA THR A 110 3.17 3.68 -17.03
C THR A 110 4.50 3.22 -17.62
N TYR A 111 4.55 2.90 -18.91
CA TYR A 111 5.80 2.57 -19.59
C TYR A 111 6.78 3.75 -19.56
N HIS A 112 6.34 4.95 -19.92
CA HIS A 112 7.18 6.14 -19.95
C HIS A 112 7.79 6.46 -18.59
N ILE A 113 7.01 6.45 -17.53
CA ILE A 113 7.53 6.79 -16.20
C ILE A 113 8.52 5.74 -15.67
N MET A 114 8.29 4.45 -15.92
CA MET A 114 9.23 3.39 -15.53
C MET A 114 10.55 3.49 -16.29
N VAL A 115 10.50 3.74 -17.61
CA VAL A 115 11.69 3.96 -18.44
C VAL A 115 12.42 5.23 -18.00
N ALA A 116 11.70 6.31 -17.74
CA ALA A 116 12.28 7.57 -17.28
C ALA A 116 12.97 7.44 -15.92
N ALA A 117 12.34 6.77 -14.97
CA ALA A 117 12.91 6.50 -13.66
C ALA A 117 14.21 5.70 -13.75
N LYS A 118 14.24 4.64 -14.59
CA LYS A 118 15.45 3.88 -14.84
C LYS A 118 16.53 4.72 -15.51
N ALA A 119 16.20 5.46 -16.56
CA ALA A 119 17.14 6.29 -17.30
C ALA A 119 17.77 7.40 -16.43
N ALA A 120 17.01 7.94 -15.47
CA ALA A 120 17.48 8.94 -14.52
C ALA A 120 18.25 8.37 -13.31
N GLY A 121 18.35 7.03 -13.18
CA GLY A 121 19.04 6.39 -12.08
C GLY A 121 18.29 6.41 -10.77
N CYS A 122 16.96 6.52 -10.79
CA CYS A 122 16.15 6.39 -9.58
C CYS A 122 16.40 5.02 -8.92
N ARG A 123 16.43 4.98 -7.60
CA ARG A 123 16.59 3.75 -6.82
C ARG A 123 15.33 2.89 -6.89
N ARG A 124 14.16 3.51 -6.83
CA ARG A 124 12.88 2.81 -6.69
C ARG A 124 11.73 3.48 -7.42
N LEU A 125 10.78 2.66 -7.87
CA LEU A 125 9.47 3.10 -8.31
C LEU A 125 8.39 2.34 -7.51
N ILE A 126 7.44 3.09 -6.93
CA ILE A 126 6.24 2.57 -6.29
C ILE A 126 5.08 2.78 -7.27
N TYR A 127 4.49 1.67 -7.71
CA TYR A 127 3.42 1.67 -8.70
C TYR A 127 2.05 1.53 -8.04
N ALA A 128 1.15 2.47 -8.28
CA ALA A 128 -0.25 2.33 -7.89
C ALA A 128 -0.96 1.31 -8.80
N SER A 129 -0.86 0.03 -8.42
CA SER A 129 -1.73 -1.01 -8.91
C SER A 129 -3.10 -0.90 -8.21
N SER A 130 -3.97 -1.86 -8.41
CA SER A 130 -5.32 -1.86 -7.85
C SER A 130 -5.74 -3.28 -7.47
N ILE A 131 -6.66 -3.39 -6.53
CA ILE A 131 -7.40 -4.64 -6.27
C ILE A 131 -8.11 -5.17 -7.51
N HIS A 132 -8.35 -4.31 -8.51
CA HIS A 132 -8.92 -4.72 -9.81
C HIS A 132 -8.02 -5.67 -10.60
N ALA A 133 -6.72 -5.73 -10.32
CA ALA A 133 -5.83 -6.76 -10.88
C ALA A 133 -6.22 -8.19 -10.47
N VAL A 134 -7.03 -8.35 -9.41
CA VAL A 134 -7.47 -9.64 -8.84
C VAL A 134 -8.98 -9.66 -8.55
N SER A 135 -9.75 -8.72 -9.08
CA SER A 135 -11.19 -8.59 -8.79
C SER A 135 -12.06 -9.70 -9.40
N GLY A 136 -11.53 -10.46 -10.37
CA GLY A 136 -12.22 -11.61 -10.96
C GLY A 136 -12.25 -12.87 -10.09
N TYR A 137 -11.55 -12.90 -8.94
CA TYR A 137 -11.67 -13.99 -7.98
C TYR A 137 -13.03 -13.94 -7.27
N PRO A 138 -13.63 -15.10 -6.91
CA PRO A 138 -14.86 -15.14 -6.12
C PRO A 138 -14.74 -14.36 -4.81
N VAL A 139 -15.86 -13.80 -4.33
CA VAL A 139 -15.88 -12.94 -3.13
C VAL A 139 -15.60 -13.67 -1.82
N ASP A 140 -15.79 -15.00 -1.80
CA ASP A 140 -15.56 -15.89 -0.66
C ASP A 140 -14.13 -16.49 -0.63
N VAL A 141 -13.26 -16.10 -1.57
CA VAL A 141 -11.88 -16.58 -1.64
C VAL A 141 -10.92 -15.54 -1.10
N GLN A 142 -10.07 -15.93 -0.15
CA GLN A 142 -8.95 -15.11 0.26
C GLN A 142 -7.87 -15.09 -0.86
N VAL A 143 -7.42 -13.89 -1.23
CA VAL A 143 -6.43 -13.69 -2.29
C VAL A 143 -5.12 -13.25 -1.69
N LYS A 144 -4.04 -13.99 -1.99
CA LYS A 144 -2.67 -13.64 -1.64
C LYS A 144 -2.00 -12.85 -2.77
N THR A 145 -0.89 -12.20 -2.47
CA THR A 145 -0.15 -11.39 -3.46
C THR A 145 0.49 -12.23 -4.55
N ASN A 146 0.82 -13.48 -4.27
CA ASN A 146 1.42 -14.45 -5.22
C ASN A 146 0.40 -15.25 -6.04
N GLU A 147 -0.91 -15.05 -5.81
CA GLU A 147 -1.92 -15.62 -6.70
C GLU A 147 -1.83 -15.00 -8.09
N PRO A 148 -2.10 -15.76 -9.17
CA PRO A 148 -2.16 -15.22 -10.51
C PRO A 148 -3.06 -14.01 -10.61
N VAL A 149 -2.75 -13.07 -11.51
CA VAL A 149 -3.65 -11.97 -11.81
C VAL A 149 -4.97 -12.51 -12.39
N ASN A 150 -6.09 -11.93 -11.96
CA ASN A 150 -7.43 -12.28 -12.43
C ASN A 150 -8.28 -11.00 -12.46
N PRO A 151 -8.06 -10.12 -13.46
CA PRO A 151 -8.77 -8.86 -13.55
C PRO A 151 -10.23 -9.06 -13.96
N GLY A 152 -11.14 -8.34 -13.32
CA GLY A 152 -12.58 -8.35 -13.62
C GLY A 152 -13.01 -7.33 -14.67
N ASP A 153 -12.13 -6.40 -15.06
CA ASP A 153 -12.40 -5.32 -16.01
C ASP A 153 -11.11 -4.88 -16.75
N LEU A 154 -11.27 -4.02 -17.78
CA LEU A 154 -10.16 -3.52 -18.58
C LEU A 154 -9.20 -2.62 -17.78
N TYR A 155 -9.71 -1.88 -16.81
CA TYR A 155 -8.85 -1.11 -15.91
C TYR A 155 -7.91 -2.05 -15.13
N GLY A 156 -8.43 -3.14 -14.58
CA GLY A 156 -7.63 -4.19 -13.93
C GLY A 156 -6.58 -4.79 -14.86
N VAL A 157 -6.91 -5.02 -16.14
CA VAL A 157 -5.93 -5.48 -17.16
C VAL A 157 -4.78 -4.49 -17.29
N THR A 158 -5.05 -3.17 -17.30
CA THR A 158 -3.98 -2.17 -17.36
C THR A 158 -3.09 -2.18 -16.12
N LYS A 159 -3.67 -2.49 -14.96
CA LYS A 159 -2.89 -2.62 -13.71
C LYS A 159 -2.02 -3.88 -13.71
N CYS A 160 -2.51 -4.99 -14.25
CA CYS A 160 -1.70 -6.20 -14.48
C CYS A 160 -0.51 -5.93 -15.41
N PHE A 161 -0.68 -5.12 -16.47
CA PHE A 161 0.42 -4.68 -17.32
C PHE A 161 1.52 -3.98 -16.51
N GLY A 162 1.14 -3.03 -15.65
CA GLY A 162 2.10 -2.29 -14.82
C GLY A 162 2.82 -3.19 -13.80
N GLU A 163 2.14 -4.19 -13.22
CA GLU A 163 2.77 -5.19 -12.35
C GLU A 163 3.81 -6.03 -13.10
N ALA A 164 3.47 -6.49 -14.31
CA ALA A 164 4.37 -7.28 -15.14
C ALA A 164 5.58 -6.45 -15.61
N LEU A 165 5.35 -5.22 -16.08
CA LEU A 165 6.42 -4.29 -16.46
C LEU A 165 7.32 -3.96 -15.27
N GLY A 166 6.74 -3.69 -14.10
CA GLY A 166 7.50 -3.41 -12.88
C GLY A 166 8.41 -4.57 -12.47
N ARG A 167 7.94 -5.82 -12.61
CA ARG A 167 8.78 -7.00 -12.40
C ARG A 167 9.94 -7.06 -13.39
N TYR A 168 9.68 -6.83 -14.68
CA TYR A 168 10.73 -6.77 -15.70
C TYR A 168 11.77 -5.69 -15.36
N MET A 169 11.32 -4.48 -15.04
CA MET A 169 12.19 -3.36 -14.68
C MET A 169 13.06 -3.67 -13.45
N ALA A 170 12.52 -4.40 -12.50
CA ALA A 170 13.25 -4.77 -11.29
C ALA A 170 14.26 -5.89 -11.54
N GLU A 171 13.84 -6.98 -12.16
CA GLU A 171 14.64 -8.21 -12.30
C GLU A 171 15.65 -8.14 -13.46
N GLN A 172 15.33 -7.42 -14.55
CA GLN A 172 16.18 -7.34 -15.74
C GLN A 172 16.93 -6.02 -15.84
N GLU A 173 16.30 -4.91 -15.42
CA GLU A 173 16.87 -3.57 -15.56
C GLU A 173 17.44 -3.02 -14.25
N GLY A 174 17.15 -3.65 -13.10
CA GLY A 174 17.68 -3.26 -11.80
C GLY A 174 17.07 -1.97 -11.23
N LEU A 175 15.85 -1.60 -11.62
CA LEU A 175 15.05 -0.57 -10.96
C LEU A 175 14.15 -1.22 -9.92
N SER A 176 14.41 -1.05 -8.62
CA SER A 176 13.50 -1.58 -7.60
C SER A 176 12.06 -1.14 -7.86
N CYS A 177 11.11 -2.08 -7.86
CA CYS A 177 9.70 -1.77 -8.11
C CYS A 177 8.79 -2.44 -7.09
N ILE A 178 7.92 -1.66 -6.44
CA ILE A 178 6.89 -2.16 -5.52
C ILE A 178 5.51 -1.76 -6.07
N ALA A 179 4.69 -2.75 -6.41
CA ALA A 179 3.32 -2.54 -6.88
C ALA A 179 2.35 -2.65 -5.70
N LEU A 180 1.52 -1.64 -5.51
CA LEU A 180 0.50 -1.59 -4.47
C LEU A 180 -0.88 -1.85 -5.08
N ARG A 181 -1.49 -2.99 -4.83
CA ARG A 181 -2.89 -3.26 -5.15
C ARG A 181 -3.76 -2.51 -4.14
N ILE A 182 -4.02 -1.25 -4.44
CA ILE A 182 -4.73 -0.32 -3.57
C ILE A 182 -6.22 -0.67 -3.56
N GLY A 183 -6.80 -0.73 -2.37
CA GLY A 183 -8.22 -0.92 -2.14
C GLY A 183 -9.04 0.36 -2.27
N SER A 184 -10.19 0.38 -1.63
CA SER A 184 -11.12 1.52 -1.61
C SER A 184 -10.58 2.61 -0.68
N PHE A 185 -9.77 3.52 -1.24
CA PHE A 185 -9.14 4.62 -0.50
C PHE A 185 -10.17 5.69 -0.10
N GLN A 186 -10.39 5.84 1.20
CA GLN A 186 -11.39 6.74 1.76
C GLN A 186 -10.89 7.41 3.06
N PRO A 187 -11.42 8.60 3.41
CA PRO A 187 -11.36 9.10 4.78
C PRO A 187 -11.98 8.09 5.76
N LEU A 188 -11.47 8.04 7.00
CA LEU A 188 -11.97 7.09 8.00
C LEU A 188 -13.45 7.31 8.33
N GLU A 189 -13.90 8.56 8.25
CA GLU A 189 -15.30 8.96 8.50
C GLU A 189 -16.27 8.28 7.54
N THR A 190 -15.85 8.01 6.30
CA THR A 190 -16.66 7.30 5.29
C THR A 190 -17.04 5.89 5.77
N ALA A 191 -16.23 5.26 6.62
CA ALA A 191 -16.56 3.94 7.18
C ALA A 191 -17.84 3.94 8.03
N ARG A 192 -18.31 5.12 8.49
CA ARG A 192 -19.55 5.28 9.27
C ARG A 192 -20.80 5.38 8.40
N GLU A 193 -20.66 5.58 7.11
CA GLU A 193 -21.78 5.67 6.19
C GLU A 193 -22.40 4.28 5.95
N PRO A 194 -23.73 4.16 5.81
CA PRO A 194 -24.38 2.89 5.53
C PRO A 194 -23.85 2.17 4.29
N SER A 195 -23.49 2.91 3.27
CA SER A 195 -22.95 2.40 1.99
C SER A 195 -21.55 1.77 2.14
N ALA A 196 -20.81 2.11 3.21
CA ALA A 196 -19.46 1.65 3.43
C ALA A 196 -19.33 0.13 3.61
N ILE A 197 -20.44 -0.56 3.97
CA ILE A 197 -20.48 -2.03 4.08
C ILE A 197 -20.01 -2.69 2.76
N GLY A 198 -20.27 -2.08 1.61
CA GLY A 198 -19.77 -2.57 0.32
C GLY A 198 -18.24 -2.56 0.16
N MET A 199 -17.51 -1.90 1.07
CA MET A 199 -16.06 -1.84 1.09
C MET A 199 -15.44 -2.69 2.22
N LEU A 200 -16.19 -3.58 2.83
CA LEU A 200 -15.80 -4.31 4.05
C LEU A 200 -14.46 -5.04 3.92
N ASP A 201 -14.19 -5.61 2.76
CA ASP A 201 -12.98 -6.38 2.46
C ASP A 201 -11.87 -5.54 1.77
N THR A 202 -12.21 -4.35 1.26
CA THR A 202 -11.32 -3.55 0.40
C THR A 202 -10.98 -2.17 0.96
N PHE A 203 -11.62 -1.76 2.06
CA PHE A 203 -11.38 -0.44 2.64
C PHE A 203 -9.91 -0.21 2.99
N VAL A 204 -9.40 0.95 2.63
CA VAL A 204 -8.13 1.48 3.11
C VAL A 204 -8.29 2.94 3.50
N SER A 205 -7.95 3.24 4.76
CA SER A 205 -7.95 4.61 5.24
C SER A 205 -6.81 5.43 4.65
N GLN A 206 -6.97 6.75 4.67
CA GLN A 206 -5.94 7.68 4.20
C GLN A 206 -4.62 7.49 4.95
N ARG A 207 -4.66 7.39 6.28
CA ARG A 207 -3.43 7.23 7.10
C ARG A 207 -2.75 5.88 6.89
N ASP A 208 -3.52 4.79 6.71
CA ASP A 208 -2.95 3.47 6.52
C ASP A 208 -2.26 3.36 5.16
N LEU A 209 -2.88 3.87 4.08
CA LEU A 209 -2.23 3.89 2.77
C LEU A 209 -1.01 4.82 2.76
N HIS A 210 -1.09 5.98 3.42
CA HIS A 210 0.05 6.87 3.58
C HIS A 210 1.23 6.14 4.24
N GLN A 211 0.98 5.46 5.36
CA GLN A 211 2.01 4.66 6.04
C GLN A 211 2.61 3.59 5.09
N LEU A 212 1.77 2.87 4.34
CA LEU A 212 2.24 1.85 3.41
C LEU A 212 3.18 2.44 2.35
N ILE A 213 2.80 3.59 1.74
CA ILE A 213 3.66 4.27 0.77
C ILE A 213 4.99 4.69 1.41
N GLN A 214 4.97 5.28 2.60
CA GLN A 214 6.19 5.64 3.33
C GLN A 214 7.09 4.41 3.58
N ARG A 215 6.52 3.32 4.07
CA ARG A 215 7.26 2.07 4.29
C ARG A 215 7.89 1.54 3.01
N CYS A 216 7.19 1.66 1.88
CA CYS A 216 7.72 1.28 0.57
C CYS A 216 8.85 2.20 0.08
N ILE A 217 8.81 3.49 0.40
CA ILE A 217 9.91 4.43 0.09
C ILE A 217 11.15 4.07 0.91
N ASP A 218 10.98 3.79 2.20
CA ASP A 218 12.08 3.70 3.15
C ASP A 218 12.75 2.33 3.22
N VAL A 219 12.04 1.25 2.88
CA VAL A 219 12.64 -0.10 2.89
C VAL A 219 13.85 -0.16 1.94
N GLU A 220 14.94 -0.81 2.36
CA GLU A 220 16.16 -0.88 1.53
C GLU A 220 16.16 -2.12 0.62
N ASP A 221 15.98 -3.30 1.14
CA ASP A 221 16.32 -4.58 0.50
C ASP A 221 15.10 -5.22 -0.20
N VAL A 222 14.38 -4.46 -1.03
CA VAL A 222 13.30 -4.99 -1.87
C VAL A 222 13.58 -4.71 -3.33
N THR A 223 13.77 -5.76 -4.12
CA THR A 223 13.93 -5.67 -5.58
C THR A 223 12.58 -5.53 -6.26
N PHE A 224 11.68 -6.49 -6.02
CA PHE A 224 10.32 -6.48 -6.53
C PHE A 224 9.34 -7.01 -5.47
N ALA A 225 8.18 -6.37 -5.35
CA ALA A 225 7.08 -6.87 -4.54
C ALA A 225 5.73 -6.42 -5.11
N ILE A 226 4.70 -7.26 -4.89
CA ILE A 226 3.29 -6.88 -5.00
C ILE A 226 2.72 -6.91 -3.59
N LEU A 227 2.09 -5.84 -3.16
CA LEU A 227 1.52 -5.72 -1.82
C LEU A 227 0.04 -5.30 -1.92
N HIS A 228 -0.81 -5.83 -1.04
CA HIS A 228 -2.17 -5.36 -0.92
C HIS A 228 -2.24 -4.13 0.00
N GLY A 229 -2.75 -3.03 -0.53
CA GLY A 229 -2.97 -1.77 0.18
C GLY A 229 -4.39 -1.67 0.73
N VAL A 230 -4.68 -2.41 1.79
CA VAL A 230 -5.94 -2.38 2.54
C VAL A 230 -5.66 -2.18 4.03
N SER A 231 -6.62 -1.60 4.75
CA SER A 231 -6.53 -1.43 6.21
C SER A 231 -6.58 -2.77 6.95
N ASN A 232 -6.45 -2.74 8.28
CA ASN A 232 -6.50 -3.94 9.11
C ASN A 232 -7.93 -4.50 9.27
N ASN A 233 -8.72 -4.43 8.20
CA ASN A 233 -10.10 -4.89 8.21
C ASN A 233 -10.20 -6.34 8.69
N ARG A 234 -11.11 -6.61 9.65
CA ARG A 234 -11.34 -7.94 10.19
C ARG A 234 -11.75 -8.95 9.12
N PHE A 235 -12.56 -8.51 8.17
CA PHE A 235 -13.13 -9.35 7.11
C PHE A 235 -12.41 -9.18 5.77
N LYS A 236 -11.13 -8.77 5.78
CA LYS A 236 -10.37 -8.62 4.56
C LYS A 236 -10.19 -9.93 3.81
N ARG A 237 -10.47 -9.88 2.52
CA ARG A 237 -10.21 -10.95 1.56
C ARG A 237 -8.78 -10.90 1.03
N LEU A 238 -8.19 -9.73 0.99
CA LEU A 238 -6.85 -9.47 0.48
C LEU A 238 -5.84 -9.60 1.62
N ASP A 239 -4.96 -10.58 1.53
CA ASP A 239 -3.92 -10.83 2.54
C ASP A 239 -2.86 -9.72 2.55
N ILE A 240 -2.54 -9.21 3.73
CA ILE A 240 -1.52 -8.17 3.95
C ILE A 240 -0.27 -8.69 4.66
N SER A 241 -0.10 -10.00 4.78
CA SER A 241 1.04 -10.60 5.48
C SER A 241 2.36 -10.21 4.83
N ASP A 242 2.43 -10.21 3.49
CA ASP A 242 3.63 -9.81 2.75
C ASP A 242 3.99 -8.33 3.00
N ALA A 243 3.00 -7.44 3.04
CA ALA A 243 3.25 -6.04 3.38
C ALA A 243 3.80 -5.87 4.81
N ARG A 244 3.31 -6.65 5.76
CA ARG A 244 3.82 -6.65 7.14
C ARG A 244 5.26 -7.14 7.23
N VAL A 245 5.58 -8.23 6.52
CA VAL A 245 6.91 -8.86 6.57
C VAL A 245 7.94 -8.05 5.78
N LEU A 246 7.61 -7.64 4.54
CA LEU A 246 8.58 -7.05 3.64
C LEU A 246 8.86 -5.58 3.92
N VAL A 247 7.83 -4.81 4.29
CA VAL A 247 7.97 -3.35 4.47
C VAL A 247 7.57 -2.87 5.87
N GLY A 248 7.16 -3.76 6.77
CA GLY A 248 6.77 -3.38 8.13
C GLY A 248 5.45 -2.60 8.18
N TYR A 249 4.51 -2.90 7.28
CA TYR A 249 3.19 -2.28 7.27
C TYR A 249 2.39 -2.61 8.53
N GLN A 250 1.90 -1.59 9.23
CA GLN A 250 1.15 -1.72 10.48
C GLN A 250 -0.15 -0.90 10.39
N PRO A 251 -1.12 -1.31 9.56
CA PRO A 251 -2.38 -0.60 9.45
C PRO A 251 -3.15 -0.64 10.77
N GLN A 252 -3.80 0.46 11.09
CA GLN A 252 -4.49 0.65 12.37
C GLN A 252 -6.01 0.61 12.24
N ASP A 253 -6.55 0.97 11.06
CA ASP A 253 -7.97 1.12 10.87
C ASP A 253 -8.65 -0.20 10.48
N ASP A 254 -9.88 -0.38 10.94
CA ASP A 254 -10.77 -1.48 10.62
C ASP A 254 -12.17 -0.92 10.36
N LEU A 255 -12.68 -1.07 9.15
CA LEU A 255 -14.01 -0.59 8.80
C LEU A 255 -15.08 -1.12 9.77
N SER A 256 -14.97 -2.38 10.19
CA SER A 256 -15.95 -3.00 11.09
C SER A 256 -16.03 -2.33 12.48
N GLN A 257 -14.95 -1.68 12.91
CA GLN A 257 -14.91 -0.93 14.18
C GLN A 257 -15.56 0.45 14.08
N GLU A 258 -15.63 1.01 12.89
CA GLU A 258 -16.22 2.34 12.65
C GLU A 258 -17.68 2.24 12.19
N GLN A 259 -18.05 1.15 11.50
CA GLN A 259 -19.41 0.95 10.96
C GLN A 259 -20.44 0.69 12.07
N PRO A 260 -21.45 1.57 12.27
CA PRO A 260 -22.41 1.44 13.38
C PRO A 260 -23.15 0.10 13.39
N ALA A 261 -23.63 -0.36 12.23
CA ALA A 261 -24.36 -1.62 12.12
C ALA A 261 -23.52 -2.85 12.54
N MET A 262 -22.19 -2.78 12.39
CA MET A 262 -21.27 -3.86 12.80
C MET A 262 -20.89 -3.78 14.27
N LYS A 263 -20.79 -2.56 14.82
CA LYS A 263 -20.57 -2.35 16.26
C LYS A 263 -21.71 -2.95 17.11
N GLU A 264 -22.94 -2.81 16.63
CA GLU A 264 -24.12 -3.36 17.31
C GLU A 264 -24.15 -4.89 17.35
N LEU A 265 -23.45 -5.56 16.41
CA LEU A 265 -23.40 -7.03 16.38
C LEU A 265 -22.54 -7.65 17.49
N ASN A 266 -21.72 -6.84 18.17
CA ASN A 266 -20.82 -7.26 19.24
C ASN A 266 -20.11 -8.61 18.96
N LEU A 267 -19.48 -8.69 17.76
CA LEU A 267 -18.95 -9.94 17.22
C LEU A 267 -17.93 -10.62 18.14
N ASN A 268 -17.21 -9.84 18.96
CA ASN A 268 -16.25 -10.41 19.91
C ASN A 268 -16.92 -11.27 20.99
N ASP A 269 -18.10 -10.87 21.43
CA ASP A 269 -18.85 -11.59 22.47
C ASP A 269 -19.63 -12.78 21.93
N THR A 270 -19.85 -12.81 20.59
CA THR A 270 -20.56 -13.90 19.92
C THR A 270 -19.63 -14.99 19.40
N LEU A 271 -18.33 -14.73 19.26
CA LEU A 271 -17.36 -15.73 18.78
C LEU A 271 -16.97 -16.66 19.93
N MET A 272 -17.13 -17.96 19.72
CA MET A 272 -16.67 -18.97 20.67
C MET A 272 -15.15 -19.18 20.52
N ALA A 273 -14.46 -19.19 21.65
CA ALA A 273 -13.08 -19.65 21.69
C ALA A 273 -13.04 -21.17 21.58
N HIS A 274 -12.37 -21.70 20.57
CA HIS A 274 -12.19 -23.14 20.36
C HIS A 274 -10.85 -23.62 20.95
N ASN A 275 -10.60 -23.27 22.20
CA ASN A 275 -9.38 -23.67 22.92
C ASN A 275 -9.69 -24.00 24.36
N VAL A 276 -8.76 -24.64 25.04
CA VAL A 276 -8.93 -25.11 26.44
C VAL A 276 -9.04 -24.00 27.48
N SER A 277 -8.80 -22.74 27.12
CA SER A 277 -9.04 -21.58 27.99
C SER A 277 -10.44 -21.03 27.84
N GLY A 278 -11.23 -21.47 26.86
CA GLY A 278 -12.64 -21.10 26.71
C GLY A 278 -13.47 -21.71 27.81
N ALA A 279 -14.48 -20.98 28.31
CA ALA A 279 -15.41 -21.46 29.33
C ALA A 279 -16.10 -22.73 28.82
N GLY A 280 -16.03 -23.80 29.61
CA GLY A 280 -16.67 -25.09 29.31
C GLY A 280 -15.95 -26.00 28.33
N GLN A 281 -14.72 -25.64 27.89
CA GLN A 281 -13.87 -26.53 27.11
C GLN A 281 -12.87 -27.29 28.00
N GLU A 282 -12.88 -28.61 27.90
CA GLU A 282 -11.94 -29.48 28.60
C GLU A 282 -11.02 -30.18 27.58
N SER A 283 -9.74 -30.32 27.93
CA SER A 283 -8.81 -31.13 27.16
C SER A 283 -8.70 -32.52 27.80
N GLY A 284 -8.84 -33.59 26.99
CA GLY A 284 -8.65 -34.96 27.46
C GLY A 284 -7.28 -35.21 28.12
N LEU A 285 -6.27 -34.44 27.74
CA LEU A 285 -4.94 -34.48 28.33
C LEU A 285 -4.92 -34.10 29.82
N ARG A 286 -5.90 -33.32 30.30
CA ARG A 286 -6.00 -32.93 31.72
C ARG A 286 -6.30 -34.10 32.64
N GLU A 287 -6.95 -35.15 32.18
CA GLU A 287 -7.16 -36.37 32.93
C GLU A 287 -5.84 -37.06 33.18
N ASP A 288 -4.93 -37.08 32.20
CA ASP A 288 -3.64 -37.79 32.31
C ASP A 288 -2.60 -37.00 33.10
N ILE A 289 -2.60 -35.66 32.99
CA ILE A 289 -1.62 -34.81 33.71
C ILE A 289 -2.05 -34.44 35.13
N GLY A 290 -3.27 -34.85 35.54
CA GLY A 290 -3.90 -34.43 36.80
C GLY A 290 -4.33 -32.97 36.79
N HIS A 291 -5.27 -32.61 37.60
CA HIS A 291 -5.70 -31.21 37.80
C HIS A 291 -4.57 -30.47 38.54
N GLY A 292 -3.56 -30.01 37.81
CA GLY A 292 -2.62 -29.02 38.34
C GLY A 292 -3.43 -27.88 38.93
N THR A 293 -3.18 -27.53 40.17
CA THR A 293 -3.78 -26.39 40.87
C THR A 293 -3.73 -25.19 39.95
N GLY A 294 -4.91 -24.77 39.47
CA GLY A 294 -5.02 -23.66 38.55
C GLY A 294 -4.28 -22.46 39.08
N VAL A 295 -3.55 -21.81 38.20
CA VAL A 295 -3.10 -20.44 38.44
C VAL A 295 -4.39 -19.62 38.58
N SER A 296 -4.74 -19.31 39.82
CA SER A 296 -5.82 -18.40 40.16
C SER A 296 -5.57 -17.08 39.43
N GLY A 297 -6.54 -16.69 38.59
CA GLY A 297 -6.50 -15.43 37.91
C GLY A 297 -6.24 -14.30 38.90
N ALA A 298 -5.19 -13.52 38.65
CA ALA A 298 -4.99 -12.25 39.31
C ALA A 298 -6.16 -11.35 38.94
N GLU A 299 -7.05 -11.10 39.89
CA GLU A 299 -7.93 -9.96 39.86
C GLU A 299 -7.06 -8.70 39.82
N THR A 300 -7.14 -7.99 38.73
CA THR A 300 -6.59 -6.61 38.64
C THR A 300 -7.66 -5.63 39.13
N PRO A 301 -7.31 -4.68 40.01
CA PRO A 301 -8.21 -3.69 40.57
C PRO A 301 -8.72 -2.67 39.56
#